data_495e8bdcadfe0c9dba632a205473734d
#
_entry.id   495e8bdcadfe0c9dba632a205473734d
#
_cell.length_a   1.000
_cell.length_b   1.000
_cell.length_c   1.000
_cell.angle_alpha   90.00
_cell.angle_beta   90.00
_cell.angle_gamma   90.00
#
_symmetry.space_group_name_H-M   'P 1'
#
loop_
_entity.id
_entity.type
_entity.pdbx_description
1 polymer ?
#
loop_
_entity_poly.entity_id
_entity_poly.type
_entity_poly.pdbx_seq_one_letter_code
_entity_poly.pdbx_strand_id
1 'polypeptide(L)'
;MEKNKLRSEIIRECVACVAAWNKDNWDQSVDIPYEDYANQCYNYGGSKLADQFDELYSQSSDDELQSFYADLSFACERENRGIRSAIGKRVESIRLQRGMTQQELATAAGITKANVCRIEEGKYSVGLDVLDKIADALGVSLELK
;
A
#
# COMPACT_ATOMS: atom_id res chain seq x y z
N MET A 1 -8.17 -26.62 -12.04
CA MET A 1 -8.47 -25.23 -12.56
C MET A 1 -7.47 -24.88 -13.63
N GLU A 2 -7.91 -24.19 -14.64
CA GLU A 2 -7.00 -23.68 -15.67
C GLU A 2 -5.97 -22.71 -15.07
N LYS A 3 -4.70 -22.85 -15.49
CA LYS A 3 -3.58 -22.12 -14.90
C LYS A 3 -3.77 -20.61 -14.94
N ASN A 4 -4.18 -20.04 -16.07
CA ASN A 4 -4.37 -18.59 -16.19
C ASN A 4 -5.51 -18.05 -15.31
N LYS A 5 -6.57 -18.83 -15.18
CA LYS A 5 -7.68 -18.50 -14.29
C LYS A 5 -7.24 -18.55 -12.83
N LEU A 6 -6.47 -19.59 -12.49
CA LEU A 6 -5.92 -19.73 -11.14
C LEU A 6 -5.00 -18.57 -10.77
N ARG A 7 -4.10 -18.17 -11.70
CA ARG A 7 -3.23 -17.01 -11.51
C ARG A 7 -4.05 -15.74 -11.23
N SER A 8 -5.05 -15.50 -12.04
CA SER A 8 -5.91 -14.30 -11.89
C SER A 8 -6.66 -14.28 -10.56
N GLU A 9 -7.15 -15.42 -10.13
CA GLU A 9 -7.85 -15.55 -8.84
C GLU A 9 -6.92 -15.30 -7.67
N ILE A 10 -5.71 -15.87 -7.70
CA ILE A 10 -4.71 -15.66 -6.66
C ILE A 10 -4.34 -14.18 -6.56
N ILE A 11 -4.06 -13.54 -7.69
CA ILE A 11 -3.72 -12.11 -7.71
C ILE A 11 -4.85 -11.28 -7.13
N ARG A 12 -6.09 -11.55 -7.52
CA ARG A 12 -7.26 -10.84 -6.99
C ARG A 12 -7.39 -11.01 -5.47
N GLU A 13 -7.21 -12.23 -4.96
CA GLU A 13 -7.28 -12.52 -3.53
C GLU A 13 -6.12 -11.85 -2.78
N CYS A 14 -4.92 -11.82 -3.35
CA CYS A 14 -3.78 -11.14 -2.75
C CYS A 14 -4.00 -9.62 -2.69
N VAL A 15 -4.54 -9.02 -3.74
CA VAL A 15 -4.90 -7.60 -3.74
C VAL A 15 -5.93 -7.31 -2.65
N ALA A 16 -6.93 -8.18 -2.49
CA ALA A 16 -7.93 -8.04 -1.42
C ALA A 16 -7.29 -8.17 -0.03
N CYS A 17 -6.33 -9.08 0.15
CA CYS A 17 -5.58 -9.22 1.40
C CYS A 17 -4.76 -7.96 1.71
N VAL A 18 -4.09 -7.41 0.72
CA VAL A 18 -3.31 -6.17 0.86
C VAL A 18 -4.23 -5.01 1.22
N ALA A 19 -5.37 -4.88 0.57
CA ALA A 19 -6.36 -3.84 0.86
C ALA A 19 -6.90 -3.96 2.29
N ALA A 20 -7.24 -5.16 2.71
CA ALA A 20 -7.71 -5.43 4.08
C ALA A 20 -6.63 -5.16 5.12
N TRP A 21 -5.40 -5.59 4.83
CA TRP A 21 -4.27 -5.37 5.71
C TRP A 21 -3.96 -3.88 5.87
N ASN A 22 -3.92 -3.14 4.77
CA ASN A 22 -3.70 -1.69 4.82
C ASN A 22 -4.79 -0.94 5.59
N LYS A 23 -6.02 -1.43 5.52
CA LYS A 23 -7.13 -0.88 6.28
C LYS A 23 -6.93 -1.04 7.79
N ASP A 24 -6.36 -2.18 8.22
CA ASP A 24 -6.16 -2.49 9.62
C ASP A 24 -4.80 -1.98 10.15
N ASN A 25 -3.78 -1.89 9.29
CA ASN A 25 -2.40 -1.57 9.66
C ASN A 25 -1.79 -0.49 8.74
N TRP A 26 -2.56 0.52 8.40
CA TRP A 26 -2.17 1.56 7.45
C TRP A 26 -0.95 2.39 7.87
N ASP A 27 -0.60 2.36 9.14
CA ASP A 27 0.57 3.02 9.70
C ASP A 27 1.89 2.26 9.45
N GLN A 28 1.79 1.01 9.01
CA GLN A 28 2.93 0.11 8.84
C GLN A 28 3.17 -0.30 7.38
N SER A 29 2.63 0.43 6.42
CA SER A 29 2.84 0.09 5.03
C SER A 29 4.31 0.35 4.66
N VAL A 30 5.12 -0.69 4.74
CA VAL A 30 6.51 -0.72 4.32
C VAL A 30 6.53 -1.05 2.82
N ASP A 31 7.51 -0.53 2.10
CA ASP A 31 7.75 -1.00 0.74
C ASP A 31 8.19 -2.46 0.79
N ILE A 32 7.25 -3.36 0.54
CA ILE A 32 7.51 -4.78 0.56
C ILE A 32 8.05 -5.19 -0.82
N PRO A 33 9.25 -5.79 -0.89
CA PRO A 33 9.75 -6.36 -2.15
C PRO A 33 8.73 -7.33 -2.75
N TYR A 34 8.67 -7.40 -4.06
CA TYR A 34 7.64 -8.21 -4.76
C TYR A 34 7.63 -9.68 -4.32
N GLU A 35 8.78 -10.22 -3.91
CA GLU A 35 8.90 -11.59 -3.41
C GLU A 35 8.14 -11.79 -2.10
N ASP A 36 8.04 -10.74 -1.29
CA ASP A 36 7.39 -10.82 0.01
C ASP A 36 5.85 -10.76 -0.08
N TYR A 37 5.29 -10.17 -1.13
CA TYR A 37 3.83 -10.20 -1.32
C TYR A 37 3.30 -11.63 -1.41
N ALA A 38 3.95 -12.47 -2.23
CA ALA A 38 3.57 -13.86 -2.36
C ALA A 38 3.73 -14.61 -1.03
N ASN A 39 4.86 -14.45 -0.36
CA ASN A 39 5.11 -15.10 0.92
C ASN A 39 4.12 -14.66 2.01
N GLN A 40 3.81 -13.38 2.08
CA GLN A 40 2.85 -12.87 3.05
C GLN A 40 1.44 -13.38 2.78
N CYS A 41 1.02 -13.35 1.52
CA CYS A 41 -0.30 -13.85 1.15
C CYS A 41 -0.40 -15.37 1.37
N TYR A 42 0.66 -16.12 1.08
CA TYR A 42 0.72 -17.55 1.36
C TYR A 42 0.57 -17.84 2.85
N ASN A 43 1.32 -17.11 3.69
CA ASN A 43 1.37 -17.36 5.12
C ASN A 43 0.17 -16.81 5.90
N TYR A 44 -0.39 -15.68 5.45
CA TYR A 44 -1.41 -14.95 6.21
C TYR A 44 -2.74 -14.76 5.49
N GLY A 45 -2.85 -15.21 4.25
CA GLY A 45 -4.06 -15.06 3.44
C GLY A 45 -5.13 -16.13 3.64
N GLY A 46 -4.86 -17.10 4.52
CA GLY A 46 -5.77 -18.20 4.80
C GLY A 46 -5.44 -19.49 4.04
N SER A 47 -6.00 -20.60 4.51
CA SER A 47 -5.71 -21.92 3.98
C SER A 47 -6.14 -22.10 2.51
N LYS A 48 -7.26 -21.52 2.14
CA LYS A 48 -7.75 -21.59 0.75
C LYS A 48 -6.76 -20.93 -0.21
N LEU A 49 -6.24 -19.78 0.13
CA LEU A 49 -5.26 -19.07 -0.71
C LEU A 49 -3.93 -19.83 -0.76
N ALA A 50 -3.47 -20.37 0.36
CA ALA A 50 -2.27 -21.20 0.41
C ALA A 50 -2.42 -22.44 -0.51
N ASP A 51 -3.57 -23.10 -0.48
CA ASP A 51 -3.85 -24.25 -1.36
C ASP A 51 -3.83 -23.84 -2.84
N GLN A 52 -4.34 -22.65 -3.17
CA GLN A 52 -4.29 -22.13 -4.53
C GLN A 52 -2.86 -21.85 -4.99
N PHE A 53 -2.01 -21.30 -4.12
CA PHE A 53 -0.58 -21.13 -4.40
C PHE A 53 0.10 -22.48 -4.65
N ASP A 54 -0.17 -23.47 -3.80
CA ASP A 54 0.41 -24.82 -3.96
C ASP A 54 -0.01 -25.46 -5.27
N GLU A 55 -1.28 -25.29 -5.67
CA GLU A 55 -1.78 -25.78 -6.95
C GLU A 55 -1.05 -25.10 -8.12
N LEU A 56 -0.86 -23.78 -8.05
CA LEU A 56 -0.14 -23.04 -9.09
C LEU A 56 1.32 -23.47 -9.16
N TYR A 57 1.98 -23.63 -8.02
CA TYR A 57 3.38 -24.04 -7.95
C TYR A 57 3.59 -25.43 -8.57
N SER A 58 2.67 -26.34 -8.35
CA SER A 58 2.75 -27.70 -8.90
C SER A 58 2.62 -27.75 -10.43
N GLN A 59 2.02 -26.73 -11.04
CA GLN A 59 1.74 -26.66 -12.47
C GLN A 59 2.68 -25.76 -13.26
N SER A 60 3.55 -25.00 -12.58
CA SER A 60 4.27 -23.89 -13.19
C SER A 60 5.78 -24.14 -13.18
N SER A 61 6.45 -23.73 -14.26
CA SER A 61 7.91 -23.65 -14.31
C SER A 61 8.42 -22.44 -13.54
N ASP A 62 9.73 -22.38 -13.27
CA ASP A 62 10.35 -21.26 -12.58
C ASP A 62 10.16 -19.94 -13.35
N ASP A 63 10.27 -19.99 -14.68
CA ASP A 63 10.04 -18.80 -15.52
C ASP A 63 8.61 -18.30 -15.44
N GLU A 64 7.64 -19.22 -15.44
CA GLU A 64 6.22 -18.88 -15.27
C GLU A 64 5.95 -18.26 -13.90
N LEU A 65 6.60 -18.77 -12.86
CA LEU A 65 6.47 -18.22 -11.50
C LEU A 65 7.10 -16.84 -11.38
N GLN A 66 8.22 -16.58 -12.04
CA GLN A 66 8.82 -15.24 -12.08
C GLN A 66 7.87 -14.21 -12.71
N SER A 67 7.25 -14.60 -13.83
CA SER A 67 6.23 -13.77 -14.49
C SER A 67 5.03 -13.55 -13.58
N PHE A 68 4.57 -14.57 -12.90
CA PHE A 68 3.47 -14.48 -11.93
C PHE A 68 3.80 -13.55 -10.77
N TYR A 69 5.00 -13.65 -10.20
CA TYR A 69 5.42 -12.77 -9.10
C TYR A 69 5.50 -11.31 -9.53
N ALA A 70 5.95 -11.05 -10.75
CA ALA A 70 5.98 -9.69 -11.29
C ALA A 70 4.57 -9.10 -11.42
N ASP A 71 3.63 -9.87 -11.95
CA ASP A 71 2.23 -9.46 -12.09
C ASP A 71 1.57 -9.25 -10.72
N LEU A 72 1.83 -10.15 -9.79
CA LEU A 72 1.31 -10.04 -8.42
C LEU A 72 1.83 -8.80 -7.72
N SER A 73 3.13 -8.56 -7.81
CA SER A 73 3.77 -7.38 -7.22
C SER A 73 3.19 -6.08 -7.79
N PHE A 74 3.04 -6.01 -9.11
CA PHE A 74 2.48 -4.84 -9.78
C PHE A 74 1.06 -4.55 -9.27
N ALA A 75 0.22 -5.56 -9.17
CA ALA A 75 -1.17 -5.41 -8.72
C ALA A 75 -1.24 -4.98 -7.24
N CYS A 76 -0.43 -5.60 -6.37
CA CYS A 76 -0.39 -5.27 -4.95
C CYS A 76 0.18 -3.87 -4.70
N GLU A 77 1.23 -3.48 -5.42
CA GLU A 77 1.79 -2.13 -5.32
C GLU A 77 0.80 -1.07 -5.79
N ARG A 78 0.03 -1.36 -6.83
CA ARG A 78 -0.99 -0.43 -7.31
C ARG A 78 -2.05 -0.20 -6.23
N GLU A 79 -2.44 -1.23 -5.50
CA GLU A 79 -3.36 -1.09 -4.36
C GLU A 79 -2.74 -0.26 -3.24
N ASN A 80 -1.49 -0.53 -2.88
CA ASN A 80 -0.77 0.26 -1.87
C ASN A 80 -0.64 1.72 -2.26
N ARG A 81 -0.28 2.00 -3.51
CA ARG A 81 -0.17 3.37 -4.03
C ARG A 81 -1.51 4.09 -4.04
N GLY A 82 -2.59 3.36 -4.30
CA GLY A 82 -3.94 3.92 -4.29
C GLY A 82 -4.28 4.56 -2.95
N ILE A 83 -3.98 3.88 -1.85
CA ILE A 83 -4.21 4.39 -0.49
C ILE A 83 -3.28 5.56 -0.18
N ARG A 84 -1.97 5.42 -0.47
CA ARG A 84 -0.98 6.48 -0.27
C ARG A 84 -1.35 7.73 -1.07
N SER A 85 -1.77 7.55 -2.31
CA SER A 85 -2.17 8.65 -3.19
C SER A 85 -3.43 9.34 -2.67
N ALA A 86 -4.41 8.60 -2.17
CA ALA A 86 -5.63 9.17 -1.59
C ALA A 86 -5.32 10.02 -0.35
N ILE A 87 -4.47 9.52 0.54
CA ILE A 87 -4.02 10.26 1.73
C ILE A 87 -3.23 11.51 1.31
N GLY A 88 -2.29 11.36 0.38
CA GLY A 88 -1.47 12.46 -0.11
C GLY A 88 -2.29 13.59 -0.73
N LYS A 89 -3.27 13.24 -1.56
CA LYS A 89 -4.19 14.22 -2.17
C LYS A 89 -5.04 14.92 -1.11
N ARG A 90 -5.45 14.19 -0.08
CA ARG A 90 -6.22 14.78 1.01
C ARG A 90 -5.38 15.79 1.79
N VAL A 91 -4.13 15.44 2.11
CA VAL A 91 -3.19 16.34 2.77
C VAL A 91 -2.96 17.60 1.93
N GLU A 92 -2.68 17.43 0.63
CA GLU A 92 -2.48 18.55 -0.29
C GLU A 92 -3.71 19.45 -0.35
N SER A 93 -4.89 18.88 -0.50
CA SER A 93 -6.16 19.63 -0.57
C SER A 93 -6.38 20.49 0.67
N ILE A 94 -6.20 19.91 1.85
CA ILE A 94 -6.38 20.65 3.11
C ILE A 94 -5.32 21.74 3.26
N ARG A 95 -4.06 21.43 2.92
CA ARG A 95 -2.96 22.39 2.94
C ARG A 95 -3.28 23.62 2.08
N LEU A 96 -3.73 23.38 0.85
CA LEU A 96 -4.09 24.47 -0.07
C LEU A 96 -5.29 25.26 0.43
N GLN A 97 -6.28 24.61 1.03
CA GLN A 97 -7.42 25.29 1.65
C GLN A 97 -6.99 26.21 2.81
N ARG A 98 -5.93 25.84 3.53
CA ARG A 98 -5.37 26.63 4.62
C ARG A 98 -4.40 27.71 4.14
N GLY A 99 -4.12 27.79 2.84
CA GLY A 99 -3.19 28.75 2.26
C GLY A 99 -1.74 28.51 2.63
N MET A 100 -1.36 27.27 2.95
CA MET A 100 -0.01 26.90 3.37
C MET A 100 0.81 26.40 2.19
N THR A 101 2.11 26.72 2.20
CA THR A 101 3.08 26.09 1.31
C THR A 101 3.52 24.73 1.89
N GLN A 102 4.15 23.90 1.07
CA GLN A 102 4.73 22.64 1.54
C GLN A 102 5.78 22.89 2.63
N GLN A 103 6.59 23.95 2.49
CA GLN A 103 7.60 24.30 3.50
C GLN A 103 6.97 24.73 4.81
N GLU A 104 5.89 25.50 4.76
CA GLU A 104 5.17 25.92 5.96
C GLU A 104 4.57 24.73 6.70
N LEU A 105 3.96 23.80 5.97
CA LEU A 105 3.44 22.56 6.55
C LEU A 105 4.56 21.72 7.16
N ALA A 106 5.69 21.58 6.45
CA ALA A 106 6.84 20.82 6.93
C ALA A 106 7.37 21.39 8.24
N THR A 107 7.53 22.72 8.32
CA THR A 107 7.99 23.41 9.52
C THR A 107 7.02 23.21 10.68
N ALA A 108 5.72 23.39 10.44
CA ALA A 108 4.68 23.24 11.46
C ALA A 108 4.57 21.80 11.97
N ALA A 109 4.77 20.81 11.11
CA ALA A 109 4.70 19.39 11.47
C ALA A 109 6.03 18.84 11.98
N GLY A 110 7.12 19.60 11.90
CA GLY A 110 8.44 19.13 12.33
C GLY A 110 9.07 18.08 11.43
N ILE A 111 8.76 18.10 10.13
CA ILE A 111 9.30 17.19 9.12
C ILE A 111 9.96 17.98 7.99
N THR A 112 10.60 17.30 7.05
CA THR A 112 11.25 17.98 5.92
C THR A 112 10.26 18.28 4.81
N LYS A 113 10.53 19.31 4.01
CA LYS A 113 9.74 19.62 2.81
C LYS A 113 9.75 18.43 1.83
N ALA A 114 10.88 17.75 1.70
CA ALA A 114 10.98 16.58 0.85
C ALA A 114 10.00 15.48 1.28
N ASN A 115 9.81 15.27 2.58
CA ASN A 115 8.85 14.30 3.10
C ASN A 115 7.41 14.74 2.81
N VAL A 116 7.07 16.00 2.97
CA VAL A 116 5.73 16.53 2.61
C VAL A 116 5.46 16.28 1.12
N CYS A 117 6.43 16.60 0.26
CA CYS A 117 6.31 16.36 -1.19
C CYS A 117 6.05 14.89 -1.51
N ARG A 118 6.82 13.98 -0.91
CA ARG A 118 6.65 12.53 -1.12
C ARG A 118 5.30 12.03 -0.61
N ILE A 119 4.83 12.53 0.51
CA ILE A 119 3.52 12.18 1.07
C ILE A 119 2.41 12.61 0.12
N GLU A 120 2.44 13.84 -0.35
CA GLU A 120 1.44 14.38 -1.28
C GLU A 120 1.44 13.66 -2.64
N GLU A 121 2.61 13.18 -3.08
CA GLU A 121 2.74 12.41 -4.31
C GLU A 121 2.37 10.93 -4.16
N GLY A 122 2.10 10.46 -2.94
CA GLY A 122 1.80 9.06 -2.68
C GLY A 122 3.01 8.13 -2.75
N LYS A 123 4.23 8.68 -2.65
CA LYS A 123 5.49 7.93 -2.74
C LYS A 123 6.07 7.52 -1.40
N TYR A 124 5.47 7.96 -0.31
CA TYR A 124 5.97 7.73 1.04
C TYR A 124 4.88 7.12 1.91
N SER A 125 5.25 6.09 2.63
CA SER A 125 4.37 5.50 3.64
C SER A 125 4.47 6.31 4.92
N VAL A 126 3.37 6.92 5.31
CA VAL A 126 3.33 7.81 6.47
C VAL A 126 3.00 7.00 7.72
N GLY A 127 3.88 7.05 8.73
CA GLY A 127 3.57 6.52 10.05
C GLY A 127 2.46 7.32 10.72
N LEU A 128 1.77 6.69 11.66
CA LEU A 128 0.65 7.31 12.39
C LEU A 128 1.08 8.58 13.12
N ASP A 129 2.25 8.55 13.75
CA ASP A 129 2.78 9.70 14.50
C ASP A 129 3.02 10.91 13.58
N VAL A 130 3.57 10.68 12.40
CA VAL A 130 3.82 11.75 11.42
C VAL A 130 2.51 12.29 10.88
N LEU A 131 1.55 11.42 10.57
CA LEU A 131 0.24 11.83 10.09
C LEU A 131 -0.52 12.63 11.13
N ASP A 132 -0.41 12.28 12.40
CA ASP A 132 -0.99 13.04 13.51
C ASP A 132 -0.38 14.45 13.61
N LYS A 133 0.94 14.57 13.47
CA LYS A 133 1.64 15.86 13.42
C LYS A 133 1.18 16.73 12.25
N ILE A 134 0.97 16.11 11.09
CA ILE A 134 0.45 16.80 9.90
C ILE A 134 -0.98 17.28 10.15
N ALA A 135 -1.81 16.44 10.75
CA ALA A 135 -3.20 16.79 11.08
C ALA A 135 -3.23 17.98 12.05
N ASP A 136 -2.41 17.97 13.09
CA ASP A 136 -2.30 19.08 14.05
C ASP A 136 -1.85 20.38 13.35
N ALA A 137 -0.84 20.28 12.48
CA ALA A 137 -0.33 21.42 11.72
C ALA A 137 -1.39 22.02 10.78
N LEU A 138 -2.28 21.20 10.25
CA LEU A 138 -3.39 21.61 9.40
C LEU A 138 -4.63 22.06 10.18
N GLY A 139 -4.64 21.88 11.50
CA GLY A 139 -5.78 22.20 12.34
C GLY A 139 -6.99 21.28 12.15
N VAL A 140 -6.73 20.03 11.77
CA VAL A 140 -7.76 19.00 11.60
C VAL A 140 -7.49 17.82 12.51
N SER A 141 -8.51 17.03 12.78
CA SER A 141 -8.36 15.81 13.56
C SER A 141 -8.24 14.60 12.65
N LEU A 142 -7.46 13.62 13.11
CA LEU A 142 -7.32 12.33 12.44
C LEU A 142 -8.45 11.41 12.88
N GLU A 143 -9.31 11.04 11.95
CA GLU A 143 -10.45 10.16 12.21
C GLU A 143 -10.41 8.95 11.30
N LEU A 144 -10.77 7.80 11.88
CA LEU A 144 -10.98 6.56 11.12
C LEU A 144 -12.48 6.39 10.89
N LYS A 145 -12.85 6.35 9.64
CA LYS A 145 -14.24 6.15 9.22
C LYS A 145 -14.44 4.76 8.65
#